data_44aa1a83881ba0c5bc11d5b39ea7c541
#
_entry.id   44aa1a83881ba0c5bc11d5b39ea7c541
#
_cell.length_a   1.000
_cell.length_b   1.000
_cell.length_c   1.000
_cell.angle_alpha   90.00
_cell.angle_beta   90.00
_cell.angle_gamma   90.00
#
_symmetry.space_group_name_H-M   'P 1'
#
loop_
_entity.id
_entity.type
_entity.pdbx_description
1 polymer ?
#
loop_
_entity_poly.entity_id
_entity_poly.type
_entity_poly.pdbx_seq_one_letter_code
_entity_poly.pdbx_strand_id
1 'polypeptide(L)'
;MDAPAPPRRGALRRGGAQGAGGGVTPLGAEIAALIRQNGPIGVDRYMALCLGHPVHGYYRVRDPLGAQGDFTTAPEISQMFGELLGAWTAYVHGLMRRPDPLALVELGPGRGTLMADALRAIRAAAPGLHVTPHLVETSPVLRAAQARALAGAGATWHDGIETLPPGPAIILANEFFDCLPVRQFGRGPTGWHERQIGLDPDGRLAFGLAPEPTPGLDAQASEGVLMSVPAVGLGLIRTLARRLRAEGGALLAIDYGHVRPGFGDTLQALSGHRFADPLAEPGAADLTHHVDFAALARAALAEGAAVHGPVDQRDFLFALGLGPRAERLKARATAAQAEAIDSAVARLTDAGRTGMGSLFKVLGVSGPDLGPLPGFPDA
;
A
#
# COMPACT_ATOMS: atom_id res chain seq x y z
N MET A 1 -19.09 22.12 33.98
CA MET A 1 -19.42 21.44 32.73
C MET A 1 -18.44 20.28 32.61
N ASP A 2 -18.93 19.11 33.01
CA ASP A 2 -18.12 17.90 33.16
C ASP A 2 -17.78 17.29 31.81
N ALA A 3 -16.51 16.91 31.63
CA ALA A 3 -16.02 16.17 30.48
C ALA A 3 -16.56 14.74 30.53
N PRO A 4 -16.96 14.15 29.38
CA PRO A 4 -17.47 12.78 29.36
C PRO A 4 -16.32 11.79 29.64
N ALA A 5 -16.62 10.82 30.49
CA ALA A 5 -15.74 9.74 30.91
C ALA A 5 -15.36 8.83 29.73
N PRO A 6 -14.14 8.25 29.74
CA PRO A 6 -13.70 7.31 28.70
C PRO A 6 -14.49 6.00 28.76
N PRO A 7 -14.70 5.30 27.62
CA PRO A 7 -15.44 4.05 27.59
C PRO A 7 -14.70 2.96 28.37
N ARG A 8 -15.48 2.22 29.16
CA ARG A 8 -15.04 1.12 30.02
C ARG A 8 -14.39 0.02 29.19
N ARG A 9 -13.27 -0.51 29.70
CA ARG A 9 -12.54 -1.68 29.22
C ARG A 9 -13.50 -2.85 28.99
N GLY A 10 -13.69 -3.22 27.74
CA GLY A 10 -14.32 -4.49 27.37
C GLY A 10 -13.32 -5.62 27.53
N ALA A 11 -13.61 -6.54 28.43
CA ALA A 11 -12.92 -7.83 28.51
C ALA A 11 -12.99 -8.52 27.15
N LEU A 12 -11.88 -9.14 26.74
CA LEU A 12 -11.80 -10.05 25.60
C LEU A 12 -12.93 -11.08 25.70
N ARG A 13 -14.04 -10.83 25.03
CA ARG A 13 -15.07 -11.82 24.82
C ARG A 13 -14.46 -12.89 23.91
N ARG A 14 -14.39 -14.12 24.42
CA ARG A 14 -14.29 -15.31 23.60
C ARG A 14 -15.53 -15.35 22.71
N GLY A 15 -15.42 -14.75 21.51
CA GLY A 15 -16.42 -14.85 20.48
C GLY A 15 -16.36 -16.23 19.87
N GLY A 16 -17.26 -17.10 20.29
CA GLY A 16 -17.55 -18.31 19.55
C GLY A 16 -18.24 -17.89 18.25
N ALA A 17 -17.48 -17.72 17.20
CA ALA A 17 -18.00 -17.70 15.84
C ALA A 17 -18.25 -19.14 15.44
N GLN A 18 -19.50 -19.54 15.36
CA GLN A 18 -19.93 -20.70 14.58
C GLN A 18 -19.68 -20.33 13.10
N GLY A 19 -18.46 -20.57 12.61
CA GLY A 19 -18.10 -20.49 11.21
C GLY A 19 -18.57 -21.77 10.51
N ALA A 20 -19.34 -21.62 9.47
CA ALA A 20 -19.58 -22.64 8.46
C ALA A 20 -18.22 -23.24 8.04
N GLY A 21 -18.15 -24.58 7.93
CA GLY A 21 -16.94 -25.35 7.71
C GLY A 21 -16.17 -24.91 6.48
N GLY A 22 -15.18 -24.04 6.66
CA GLY A 22 -14.16 -23.70 5.69
C GLY A 22 -13.20 -24.90 5.60
N GLY A 23 -13.12 -25.51 4.42
CA GLY A 23 -12.13 -26.56 4.16
C GLY A 23 -10.72 -25.98 4.25
N VAL A 24 -9.75 -26.76 4.74
CA VAL A 24 -8.34 -26.36 4.75
C VAL A 24 -7.89 -26.07 3.32
N THR A 25 -7.46 -24.83 3.04
CA THR A 25 -6.93 -24.48 1.70
C THR A 25 -5.64 -25.28 1.43
N PRO A 26 -5.28 -25.53 0.15
CA PRO A 26 -4.01 -26.18 -0.18
C PRO A 26 -2.82 -25.48 0.49
N LEU A 27 -2.77 -24.13 0.43
CA LEU A 27 -1.72 -23.35 1.11
C LEU A 27 -1.76 -23.49 2.63
N GLY A 28 -2.96 -23.55 3.23
CA GLY A 28 -3.13 -23.77 4.66
C GLY A 28 -2.55 -25.12 5.10
N ALA A 29 -2.73 -26.18 4.28
CA ALA A 29 -2.14 -27.48 4.53
C ALA A 29 -0.61 -27.46 4.45
N GLU A 30 -0.04 -26.76 3.45
CA GLU A 30 1.40 -26.59 3.30
C GLU A 30 2.01 -25.79 4.47
N ILE A 31 1.37 -24.70 4.89
CA ILE A 31 1.80 -23.90 6.04
C ILE A 31 1.75 -24.74 7.33
N ALA A 32 0.68 -25.51 7.53
CA ALA A 32 0.57 -26.38 8.71
C ALA A 32 1.67 -27.46 8.72
N ALA A 33 2.00 -28.04 7.56
CA ALA A 33 3.11 -28.98 7.43
C ALA A 33 4.46 -28.32 7.73
N LEU A 34 4.71 -27.13 7.21
CA LEU A 34 5.89 -26.33 7.48
C LEU A 34 6.06 -26.05 8.98
N ILE A 35 4.97 -25.67 9.67
CA ILE A 35 4.97 -25.39 11.11
C ILE A 35 5.23 -26.67 11.91
N ARG A 36 4.66 -27.82 11.53
CA ARG A 36 4.94 -29.11 12.22
C ARG A 36 6.41 -29.50 12.12
N GLN A 37 7.05 -29.19 10.99
CA GLN A 37 8.43 -29.54 10.74
C GLN A 37 9.44 -28.60 11.39
N ASN A 38 9.16 -27.26 11.33
CA ASN A 38 10.15 -26.24 11.65
C ASN A 38 9.76 -25.35 12.85
N GLY A 39 8.60 -25.58 13.46
CA GLY A 39 8.04 -24.71 14.49
C GLY A 39 7.26 -23.51 13.94
N PRO A 40 6.73 -22.65 14.81
CA PRO A 40 5.93 -21.47 14.44
C PRO A 40 6.69 -20.53 13.50
N ILE A 41 5.94 -19.83 12.65
CA ILE A 41 6.49 -18.85 11.68
C ILE A 41 6.06 -17.42 12.04
N GLY A 42 6.88 -16.43 11.71
CA GLY A 42 6.54 -15.00 11.86
C GLY A 42 5.37 -14.59 10.99
N VAL A 43 4.70 -13.49 11.38
CA VAL A 43 3.60 -12.92 10.62
C VAL A 43 4.05 -12.48 9.23
N ASP A 44 5.25 -11.93 9.10
CA ASP A 44 5.87 -11.56 7.83
C ASP A 44 6.00 -12.73 6.86
N ARG A 45 6.49 -13.87 7.35
CA ARG A 45 6.61 -15.09 6.53
C ARG A 45 5.24 -15.63 6.12
N TYR A 46 4.27 -15.56 7.03
CA TYR A 46 2.89 -15.95 6.74
C TYR A 46 2.28 -15.09 5.64
N MET A 47 2.38 -13.75 5.75
CA MET A 47 1.91 -12.81 4.72
C MET A 47 2.58 -13.08 3.37
N ALA A 48 3.92 -13.24 3.36
CA ALA A 48 4.66 -13.55 2.14
C ALA A 48 4.16 -14.82 1.45
N LEU A 49 3.83 -15.87 2.20
CA LEU A 49 3.27 -17.11 1.66
C LEU A 49 1.84 -16.88 1.14
N CYS A 50 0.97 -16.24 1.94
CA CYS A 50 -0.44 -16.02 1.55
C CYS A 50 -0.58 -15.15 0.30
N LEU A 51 0.24 -14.11 0.15
CA LEU A 51 0.13 -13.16 -0.96
C LEU A 51 0.94 -13.61 -2.18
N GLY A 52 2.17 -14.13 -1.99
CA GLY A 52 3.15 -14.34 -3.04
C GLY A 52 3.48 -15.80 -3.38
N HIS A 53 2.88 -16.80 -2.72
CA HIS A 53 3.19 -18.22 -3.00
C HIS A 53 3.03 -18.53 -4.49
N PRO A 54 4.02 -19.20 -5.15
CA PRO A 54 4.03 -19.35 -6.62
C PRO A 54 2.78 -20.00 -7.22
N VAL A 55 2.15 -20.93 -6.47
CA VAL A 55 1.00 -21.73 -6.93
C VAL A 55 -0.30 -21.30 -6.28
N HIS A 56 -0.26 -20.87 -5.01
CA HIS A 56 -1.46 -20.64 -4.18
C HIS A 56 -1.54 -19.24 -3.60
N GLY A 57 -0.60 -18.34 -3.95
CA GLY A 57 -0.58 -16.97 -3.45
C GLY A 57 -1.73 -16.14 -4.05
N TYR A 58 -2.34 -15.31 -3.22
CA TYR A 58 -3.50 -14.51 -3.55
C TYR A 58 -3.34 -13.71 -4.85
N TYR A 59 -2.27 -12.94 -5.00
CA TYR A 59 -2.00 -12.15 -6.21
C TYR A 59 -1.50 -12.99 -7.40
N ARG A 60 -1.09 -14.26 -7.17
CA ARG A 60 -0.53 -15.12 -8.23
C ARG A 60 -1.59 -15.79 -9.07
N VAL A 61 -2.74 -16.08 -8.48
CA VAL A 61 -3.75 -16.98 -9.08
C VAL A 61 -5.02 -16.29 -9.52
N ARG A 62 -5.22 -15.02 -9.13
CA ARG A 62 -6.44 -14.28 -9.44
C ARG A 62 -6.18 -12.80 -9.70
N ASP A 63 -7.18 -12.13 -10.27
CA ASP A 63 -7.28 -10.68 -10.34
C ASP A 63 -8.28 -10.23 -9.26
N PRO A 64 -7.80 -9.64 -8.14
CA PRO A 64 -8.66 -9.31 -7.01
C PRO A 64 -9.33 -7.94 -7.14
N LEU A 65 -9.02 -7.17 -8.18
CA LEU A 65 -9.38 -5.76 -8.30
C LEU A 65 -10.76 -5.55 -8.94
N GLY A 66 -11.39 -4.42 -8.59
CA GLY A 66 -12.61 -3.90 -9.20
C GLY A 66 -13.90 -4.44 -8.59
N ALA A 67 -15.04 -4.06 -9.19
CA ALA A 67 -16.37 -4.33 -8.66
C ALA A 67 -16.74 -5.82 -8.52
N GLN A 68 -16.07 -6.70 -9.26
CA GLN A 68 -16.21 -8.16 -9.16
C GLN A 68 -15.07 -8.82 -8.36
N GLY A 69 -14.13 -8.03 -7.85
CA GLY A 69 -13.02 -8.47 -7.03
C GLY A 69 -13.31 -8.31 -5.53
N ASP A 70 -12.25 -8.40 -4.73
CA ASP A 70 -12.34 -8.29 -3.29
C ASP A 70 -12.29 -6.84 -2.80
N PHE A 71 -11.73 -5.90 -3.61
CA PHE A 71 -11.62 -4.47 -3.27
C PHE A 71 -11.51 -3.57 -4.52
N THR A 72 -11.72 -2.27 -4.31
CA THR A 72 -11.64 -1.24 -5.37
C THR A 72 -10.64 -0.18 -4.95
N THR A 73 -9.54 -0.04 -5.68
CA THR A 73 -8.47 0.94 -5.46
C THR A 73 -8.82 2.32 -6.03
N ALA A 74 -8.11 3.36 -5.61
CA ALA A 74 -8.34 4.73 -6.08
C ALA A 74 -8.32 4.89 -7.62
N PRO A 75 -7.41 4.26 -8.38
CA PRO A 75 -7.42 4.28 -9.84
C PRO A 75 -8.69 3.66 -10.47
N GLU A 76 -9.28 2.65 -9.82
CA GLU A 76 -10.50 1.99 -10.31
C GLU A 76 -11.77 2.79 -9.97
N ILE A 77 -11.71 3.74 -9.04
CA ILE A 77 -12.83 4.64 -8.71
C ILE A 77 -13.00 5.69 -9.79
N SER A 78 -11.90 6.31 -10.26
CA SER A 78 -11.97 7.39 -11.22
C SER A 78 -10.66 7.62 -11.96
N GLN A 79 -10.76 7.80 -13.27
CA GLN A 79 -9.64 8.25 -14.12
C GLN A 79 -9.01 9.56 -13.64
N MET A 80 -9.73 10.41 -12.89
CA MET A 80 -9.22 11.68 -12.36
C MET A 80 -8.00 11.45 -11.46
N PHE A 81 -7.98 10.34 -10.70
CA PHE A 81 -6.86 10.00 -9.85
C PHE A 81 -5.57 9.82 -10.66
N GLY A 82 -5.58 8.94 -11.65
CA GLY A 82 -4.43 8.71 -12.53
C GLY A 82 -4.06 9.95 -13.38
N GLU A 83 -5.04 10.74 -13.82
CA GLU A 83 -4.79 11.97 -14.56
C GLU A 83 -4.07 13.04 -13.71
N LEU A 84 -4.44 13.19 -12.43
CA LEU A 84 -3.77 14.09 -11.51
C LEU A 84 -2.32 13.65 -11.24
N LEU A 85 -2.08 12.34 -11.05
CA LEU A 85 -0.73 11.81 -10.89
C LEU A 85 0.10 11.91 -12.17
N GLY A 86 -0.52 11.81 -13.33
CA GLY A 86 0.12 12.10 -14.61
C GLY A 86 0.53 13.56 -14.76
N ALA A 87 -0.35 14.50 -14.38
CA ALA A 87 -0.04 15.93 -14.35
C ALA A 87 1.07 16.24 -13.33
N TRP A 88 1.02 15.64 -12.14
CA TRP A 88 2.08 15.71 -11.14
C TRP A 88 3.42 15.22 -11.69
N THR A 89 3.42 14.07 -12.39
CA THR A 89 4.60 13.51 -13.05
C THR A 89 5.20 14.49 -14.07
N ALA A 90 4.38 15.10 -14.93
CA ALA A 90 4.84 16.07 -15.91
C ALA A 90 5.43 17.34 -15.26
N TYR A 91 4.86 17.79 -14.15
CA TYR A 91 5.39 18.92 -13.39
C TYR A 91 6.75 18.59 -12.75
N VAL A 92 6.83 17.45 -12.04
CA VAL A 92 8.06 16.99 -11.38
C VAL A 92 9.19 16.74 -12.37
N HIS A 93 8.87 16.19 -13.56
CA HIS A 93 9.83 16.09 -14.66
C HIS A 93 10.44 17.45 -15.03
N GLY A 94 9.64 18.52 -15.00
CA GLY A 94 10.14 19.88 -15.20
C GLY A 94 11.16 20.30 -14.14
N LEU A 95 10.94 19.94 -12.87
CA LEU A 95 11.87 20.18 -11.76
C LEU A 95 13.16 19.37 -11.90
N MET A 96 13.10 18.16 -12.49
CA MET A 96 14.23 17.29 -12.74
C MET A 96 15.15 17.73 -13.90
N ARG A 97 14.98 18.95 -14.40
CA ARG A 97 15.72 19.46 -15.59
C ARG A 97 15.43 18.65 -16.87
N ARG A 98 14.25 18.02 -16.92
CA ARG A 98 13.68 17.34 -18.10
C ARG A 98 14.57 16.22 -18.67
N PRO A 99 14.88 15.16 -17.89
CA PRO A 99 15.56 14.00 -18.44
C PRO A 99 14.75 13.38 -19.59
N ASP A 100 15.43 12.96 -20.65
CA ASP A 100 14.78 12.38 -21.83
C ASP A 100 15.56 11.12 -22.28
N PRO A 101 14.93 9.93 -22.26
CA PRO A 101 13.56 9.66 -21.83
C PRO A 101 13.38 9.75 -20.30
N LEU A 102 12.13 9.98 -19.85
CA LEU A 102 11.75 9.86 -18.43
C LEU A 102 11.38 8.41 -18.10
N ALA A 103 12.08 7.79 -17.17
CA ALA A 103 11.62 6.54 -16.56
C ALA A 103 10.46 6.82 -15.59
N LEU A 104 9.24 6.37 -15.93
CA LEU A 104 8.08 6.39 -15.05
C LEU A 104 7.84 4.97 -14.54
N VAL A 105 8.03 4.78 -13.24
CA VAL A 105 7.95 3.47 -12.58
C VAL A 105 6.66 3.40 -11.77
N GLU A 106 5.97 2.27 -11.82
CA GLU A 106 4.87 1.96 -10.91
C GLU A 106 5.16 0.65 -10.16
N LEU A 107 5.08 0.72 -8.83
CA LEU A 107 5.22 -0.46 -7.96
C LEU A 107 3.83 -1.02 -7.67
N GLY A 108 3.60 -2.31 -7.95
CA GLY A 108 2.30 -2.94 -7.77
C GLY A 108 1.19 -2.30 -8.63
N PRO A 109 1.32 -2.27 -9.95
CA PRO A 109 0.42 -1.49 -10.83
C PRO A 109 -0.99 -2.07 -10.98
N GLY A 110 -1.33 -3.14 -10.26
CA GLY A 110 -2.62 -3.78 -10.36
C GLY A 110 -2.98 -4.15 -11.80
N ARG A 111 -4.09 -3.62 -12.33
CA ARG A 111 -4.48 -3.81 -13.74
C ARG A 111 -3.78 -2.87 -14.73
N GLY A 112 -2.96 -1.94 -14.24
CA GLY A 112 -2.28 -0.92 -15.05
C GLY A 112 -3.15 0.32 -15.33
N THR A 113 -4.26 0.47 -14.63
CA THR A 113 -5.22 1.58 -14.81
C THR A 113 -4.58 2.92 -14.48
N LEU A 114 -3.84 3.02 -13.37
CA LEU A 114 -3.13 4.24 -12.98
C LEU A 114 -2.10 4.64 -14.04
N MET A 115 -1.23 3.73 -14.46
CA MET A 115 -0.23 4.01 -15.49
C MET A 115 -0.87 4.44 -16.82
N ALA A 116 -1.95 3.79 -17.25
CA ALA A 116 -2.64 4.13 -18.49
C ALA A 116 -3.23 5.55 -18.45
N ASP A 117 -3.88 5.92 -17.34
CA ASP A 117 -4.45 7.25 -17.15
C ASP A 117 -3.37 8.32 -17.01
N ALA A 118 -2.30 8.05 -16.26
CA ALA A 118 -1.16 8.94 -16.12
C ALA A 118 -0.48 9.21 -17.47
N LEU A 119 -0.21 8.19 -18.26
CA LEU A 119 0.39 8.35 -19.60
C LEU A 119 -0.52 9.16 -20.55
N ARG A 120 -1.84 8.97 -20.46
CA ARG A 120 -2.81 9.77 -21.24
C ARG A 120 -2.74 11.25 -20.84
N ALA A 121 -2.71 11.53 -19.53
CA ALA A 121 -2.61 12.88 -19.01
C ALA A 121 -1.27 13.54 -19.36
N ILE A 122 -0.15 12.83 -19.26
CA ILE A 122 1.18 13.32 -19.63
C ILE A 122 1.22 13.70 -21.12
N ARG A 123 0.71 12.84 -22.01
CA ARG A 123 0.67 13.16 -23.46
C ARG A 123 -0.13 14.43 -23.75
N ALA A 124 -1.20 14.67 -22.99
CA ALA A 124 -2.03 15.87 -23.15
C ALA A 124 -1.36 17.12 -22.59
N ALA A 125 -0.68 17.02 -21.45
CA ALA A 125 -0.05 18.16 -20.76
C ALA A 125 1.35 18.51 -21.29
N ALA A 126 2.09 17.50 -21.75
CA ALA A 126 3.48 17.63 -22.20
C ALA A 126 3.73 16.74 -23.45
N PRO A 127 3.19 17.10 -24.63
CA PRO A 127 3.20 16.24 -25.82
C PRO A 127 4.60 15.90 -26.36
N GLY A 128 5.63 16.64 -25.93
CA GLY A 128 7.03 16.35 -26.28
C GLY A 128 7.80 15.51 -25.26
N LEU A 129 7.14 15.08 -24.18
CA LEU A 129 7.78 14.26 -23.15
C LEU A 129 7.78 12.77 -23.54
N HIS A 130 8.97 12.21 -23.72
CA HIS A 130 9.15 10.78 -23.95
C HIS A 130 9.18 10.04 -22.60
N VAL A 131 8.14 9.25 -22.34
CA VAL A 131 8.04 8.44 -21.12
C VAL A 131 8.28 6.98 -21.46
N THR A 132 9.16 6.33 -20.69
CA THR A 132 9.33 4.87 -20.69
C THR A 132 8.65 4.30 -19.44
N PRO A 133 7.48 3.64 -19.57
CA PRO A 133 6.79 3.05 -18.43
C PRO A 133 7.47 1.74 -17.99
N HIS A 134 7.75 1.64 -16.70
CA HIS A 134 8.33 0.48 -16.05
C HIS A 134 7.39 0.00 -14.94
N LEU A 135 7.05 -1.29 -14.92
CA LEU A 135 6.10 -1.88 -14.00
C LEU A 135 6.79 -2.93 -13.15
N VAL A 136 6.80 -2.76 -11.82
CA VAL A 136 7.30 -3.77 -10.90
C VAL A 136 6.12 -4.64 -10.45
N GLU A 137 6.03 -5.84 -11.02
CA GLU A 137 4.92 -6.77 -10.85
C GLU A 137 5.40 -8.21 -10.95
N THR A 138 4.99 -9.06 -10.03
CA THR A 138 5.35 -10.49 -10.02
C THR A 138 4.22 -11.41 -10.45
N SER A 139 2.97 -10.94 -10.45
CA SER A 139 1.79 -11.70 -10.84
C SER A 139 1.68 -11.87 -12.36
N PRO A 140 1.69 -13.10 -12.90
CA PRO A 140 1.50 -13.31 -14.34
C PRO A 140 0.09 -12.92 -14.81
N VAL A 141 -0.90 -13.04 -13.92
CA VAL A 141 -2.31 -12.67 -14.22
C VAL A 141 -2.42 -11.16 -14.37
N LEU A 142 -1.83 -10.39 -13.43
CA LEU A 142 -1.84 -8.93 -13.49
C LEU A 142 -0.96 -8.40 -14.63
N ARG A 143 0.21 -8.98 -14.89
CA ARG A 143 1.02 -8.64 -16.07
C ARG A 143 0.23 -8.78 -17.38
N ALA A 144 -0.59 -9.82 -17.52
CA ALA A 144 -1.41 -9.99 -18.70
C ALA A 144 -2.51 -8.91 -18.81
N ALA A 145 -3.08 -8.45 -17.69
CA ALA A 145 -4.03 -7.33 -17.67
C ALA A 145 -3.33 -6.01 -18.03
N GLN A 146 -2.18 -5.74 -17.43
CA GLN A 146 -1.34 -4.57 -17.69
C GLN A 146 -0.91 -4.48 -19.16
N ALA A 147 -0.51 -5.62 -19.76
CA ALA A 147 -0.12 -5.66 -21.17
C ALA A 147 -1.27 -5.26 -22.10
N ARG A 148 -2.52 -5.59 -21.74
CA ARG A 148 -3.71 -5.13 -22.48
C ARG A 148 -3.99 -3.64 -22.27
N ALA A 149 -3.94 -3.18 -21.03
CA ALA A 149 -4.21 -1.78 -20.66
C ALA A 149 -3.17 -0.81 -21.26
N LEU A 150 -1.92 -1.25 -21.38
CA LEU A 150 -0.77 -0.46 -21.85
C LEU A 150 -0.33 -0.84 -23.26
N ALA A 151 -1.22 -1.46 -24.06
CA ALA A 151 -0.90 -1.83 -25.44
C ALA A 151 -0.39 -0.61 -26.24
N GLY A 152 0.80 -0.74 -26.86
CA GLY A 152 1.45 0.33 -27.61
C GLY A 152 2.15 1.41 -26.78
N ALA A 153 2.19 1.29 -25.44
CA ALA A 153 2.89 2.25 -24.57
C ALA A 153 4.40 1.96 -24.42
N GLY A 154 4.88 0.80 -24.90
CA GLY A 154 6.28 0.40 -24.73
C GLY A 154 6.66 0.05 -23.30
N ALA A 155 5.73 -0.46 -22.52
CA ALA A 155 5.94 -0.79 -21.11
C ALA A 155 6.93 -1.98 -20.94
N THR A 156 7.76 -1.90 -19.90
CA THR A 156 8.70 -2.93 -19.49
C THR A 156 8.34 -3.44 -18.10
N TRP A 157 8.36 -4.78 -17.91
CA TRP A 157 8.05 -5.42 -16.63
C TRP A 157 9.31 -5.88 -15.89
N HIS A 158 9.28 -5.74 -14.59
CA HIS A 158 10.36 -6.09 -13.66
C HIS A 158 9.82 -6.98 -12.55
N ASP A 159 10.63 -7.94 -12.07
CA ASP A 159 10.30 -8.76 -10.91
C ASP A 159 10.63 -8.04 -9.59
N GLY A 160 11.47 -7.02 -9.63
CA GLY A 160 11.91 -6.22 -8.50
C GLY A 160 12.56 -4.91 -8.94
N ILE A 161 12.79 -4.03 -7.98
CA ILE A 161 13.37 -2.71 -8.23
C ILE A 161 14.84 -2.76 -8.69
N GLU A 162 15.51 -3.89 -8.49
CA GLU A 162 16.93 -4.11 -8.81
C GLU A 162 17.20 -4.14 -10.32
N THR A 163 16.15 -4.43 -11.09
CA THR A 163 16.24 -4.51 -12.55
C THR A 163 15.77 -3.25 -13.26
N LEU A 164 15.38 -2.22 -12.51
CA LEU A 164 15.01 -0.92 -13.07
C LEU A 164 16.22 -0.27 -13.77
N PRO A 165 16.03 0.44 -14.90
CA PRO A 165 17.11 1.12 -15.59
C PRO A 165 17.77 2.17 -14.67
N PRO A 166 19.09 2.38 -14.81
CA PRO A 166 19.78 3.46 -14.09
C PRO A 166 19.29 4.84 -14.55
N GLY A 167 19.55 5.85 -13.73
CA GLY A 167 19.21 7.23 -14.02
C GLY A 167 17.97 7.74 -13.30
N PRO A 168 17.62 9.01 -13.53
CA PRO A 168 16.51 9.68 -12.86
C PRO A 168 15.19 9.00 -13.18
N ALA A 169 14.34 8.84 -12.14
CA ALA A 169 13.04 8.19 -12.30
C ALA A 169 11.95 8.89 -11.47
N ILE A 170 10.73 8.84 -11.96
CA ILE A 170 9.54 9.13 -11.14
C ILE A 170 8.89 7.79 -10.81
N ILE A 171 8.66 7.55 -9.52
CA ILE A 171 8.17 6.27 -9.00
C ILE A 171 6.83 6.50 -8.32
N LEU A 172 5.82 5.75 -8.71
CA LEU A 172 4.48 5.75 -8.11
C LEU A 172 4.28 4.44 -7.36
N ALA A 173 3.79 4.53 -6.13
CA ALA A 173 3.42 3.37 -5.30
C ALA A 173 2.07 3.67 -4.65
N ASN A 174 0.99 3.16 -5.24
CA ASN A 174 -0.37 3.34 -4.73
C ASN A 174 -0.91 2.01 -4.22
N GLU A 175 -1.33 1.97 -2.95
CA GLU A 175 -1.80 0.73 -2.29
C GLU A 175 -0.82 -0.42 -2.52
N PHE A 176 0.43 -0.20 -2.12
CA PHE A 176 1.54 -1.11 -2.33
C PHE A 176 2.27 -1.48 -1.03
N PHE A 177 2.46 -0.51 -0.13
CA PHE A 177 3.17 -0.76 1.12
C PHE A 177 2.35 -1.53 2.14
N ASP A 178 1.03 -1.46 2.06
CA ASP A 178 0.08 -2.15 2.95
C ASP A 178 0.11 -3.67 2.80
N CYS A 179 0.43 -4.19 1.61
CA CYS A 179 0.55 -5.61 1.34
C CYS A 179 1.96 -6.18 1.54
N LEU A 180 2.96 -5.33 1.86
CA LEU A 180 4.31 -5.80 2.15
C LEU A 180 4.36 -6.50 3.51
N PRO A 181 5.11 -7.61 3.63
CA PRO A 181 5.20 -8.38 4.87
C PRO A 181 5.66 -7.55 6.08
N VAL A 182 4.95 -7.71 7.22
CA VAL A 182 5.28 -7.05 8.48
C VAL A 182 5.56 -8.06 9.58
N ARG A 183 6.52 -7.76 10.45
CA ARG A 183 6.68 -8.45 11.72
C ARG A 183 5.74 -7.82 12.76
N GLN A 184 5.15 -8.65 13.58
CA GLN A 184 4.33 -8.17 14.70
C GLN A 184 4.91 -8.64 16.03
N PHE A 185 4.74 -7.80 17.05
CA PHE A 185 5.24 -8.07 18.40
C PHE A 185 4.14 -7.76 19.41
N GLY A 186 3.98 -8.64 20.39
CA GLY A 186 3.10 -8.45 21.54
C GLY A 186 3.89 -8.06 22.78
N ARG A 187 3.41 -7.04 23.52
CA ARG A 187 4.02 -6.65 24.80
C ARG A 187 3.61 -7.63 25.88
N GLY A 188 4.58 -8.43 26.34
CA GLY A 188 4.45 -9.34 27.49
C GLY A 188 5.05 -8.71 28.76
N PRO A 189 5.03 -9.44 29.89
CA PRO A 189 5.58 -8.98 31.17
C PRO A 189 7.09 -8.68 31.11
N THR A 190 7.84 -9.46 30.34
CA THR A 190 9.30 -9.40 30.24
C THR A 190 9.82 -8.58 29.07
N GLY A 191 8.96 -8.15 28.14
CA GLY A 191 9.41 -7.42 26.95
C GLY A 191 8.45 -7.56 25.78
N TRP A 192 8.95 -7.25 24.60
CA TRP A 192 8.25 -7.45 23.33
C TRP A 192 8.58 -8.85 22.80
N HIS A 193 7.55 -9.66 22.60
CA HIS A 193 7.66 -11.02 22.06
C HIS A 193 7.14 -11.03 20.62
N GLU A 194 7.85 -11.66 19.71
CA GLU A 194 7.39 -11.80 18.34
C GLU A 194 6.08 -12.57 18.27
N ARG A 195 5.09 -12.00 17.57
CA ARG A 195 3.83 -12.67 17.25
C ARG A 195 4.07 -13.64 16.12
N GLN A 196 3.70 -14.89 16.33
CA GLN A 196 3.92 -16.00 15.42
C GLN A 196 2.61 -16.71 15.11
N ILE A 197 2.60 -17.44 13.99
CA ILE A 197 1.54 -18.39 13.66
C ILE A 197 2.05 -19.80 13.96
N GLY A 198 1.36 -20.48 14.85
CA GLY A 198 1.55 -21.87 15.23
C GLY A 198 0.33 -22.71 14.89
N LEU A 199 0.27 -23.90 15.50
CA LEU A 199 -0.89 -24.78 15.45
C LEU A 199 -1.51 -24.90 16.84
N ASP A 200 -2.83 -24.82 16.91
CA ASP A 200 -3.59 -25.16 18.11
C ASP A 200 -3.64 -26.68 18.34
N PRO A 201 -4.22 -27.16 19.46
CA PRO A 201 -4.35 -28.60 19.72
C PRO A 201 -5.16 -29.39 18.68
N ASP A 202 -6.05 -28.68 17.95
CA ASP A 202 -6.84 -29.25 16.85
C ASP A 202 -6.09 -29.25 15.51
N GLY A 203 -4.86 -28.71 15.47
CA GLY A 203 -4.03 -28.61 14.28
C GLY A 203 -4.38 -27.47 13.36
N ARG A 204 -5.18 -26.49 13.83
CA ARG A 204 -5.54 -25.28 13.09
C ARG A 204 -4.51 -24.19 13.32
N LEU A 205 -4.37 -23.28 12.35
CA LEU A 205 -3.50 -22.12 12.49
C LEU A 205 -3.99 -21.21 13.63
N ALA A 206 -3.07 -20.77 14.48
CA ALA A 206 -3.39 -19.90 15.61
C ALA A 206 -2.24 -18.92 15.86
N PHE A 207 -2.61 -17.70 16.28
CA PHE A 207 -1.63 -16.72 16.74
C PHE A 207 -1.10 -17.10 18.13
N GLY A 208 0.21 -16.93 18.31
CA GLY A 208 0.90 -17.06 19.60
C GLY A 208 2.00 -16.01 19.71
N LEU A 209 2.68 -15.99 20.84
CA LEU A 209 3.88 -15.18 21.06
C LEU A 209 5.09 -16.11 21.24
N ALA A 210 6.23 -15.71 20.71
CA ALA A 210 7.50 -16.38 20.97
C ALA A 210 7.77 -16.41 22.49
N PRO A 211 8.33 -17.47 23.04
CA PRO A 211 8.58 -17.60 24.47
C PRO A 211 9.58 -16.56 24.99
N GLU A 212 10.58 -16.24 24.19
CA GLU A 212 11.63 -15.29 24.56
C GLU A 212 11.31 -13.87 24.03
N PRO A 213 11.61 -12.82 24.81
CA PRO A 213 11.47 -11.45 24.35
C PRO A 213 12.49 -11.13 23.26
N THR A 214 12.11 -10.30 22.31
CA THR A 214 12.96 -9.85 21.21
C THR A 214 13.91 -8.77 21.72
N PRO A 215 15.25 -8.97 21.66
CA PRO A 215 16.20 -7.97 22.10
C PRO A 215 16.13 -6.67 21.29
N GLY A 216 16.40 -5.51 21.94
CA GLY A 216 16.50 -4.22 21.27
C GLY A 216 15.15 -3.56 20.92
N LEU A 217 14.03 -4.10 21.39
CA LEU A 217 12.71 -3.49 21.30
C LEU A 217 12.33 -2.87 22.65
N ASP A 218 12.64 -1.57 22.84
CA ASP A 218 12.49 -0.88 24.13
C ASP A 218 11.27 0.07 24.18
N ALA A 219 10.38 0.02 23.17
CA ALA A 219 9.19 0.86 23.13
C ALA A 219 8.33 0.64 24.38
N GLN A 220 7.95 1.73 25.04
CA GLN A 220 7.13 1.67 26.25
C GLN A 220 5.65 1.51 25.87
N ALA A 221 5.02 0.48 26.37
CA ALA A 221 3.59 0.19 26.16
C ALA A 221 3.04 -0.69 27.28
N SER A 222 1.73 -0.71 27.42
CA SER A 222 1.03 -1.62 28.34
C SER A 222 1.10 -3.07 27.84
N GLU A 223 1.05 -4.03 28.75
CA GLU A 223 0.95 -5.45 28.39
C GLU A 223 -0.28 -5.73 27.52
N GLY A 224 -0.18 -6.69 26.62
CA GLY A 224 -1.23 -7.10 25.69
C GLY A 224 -1.36 -6.22 24.45
N VAL A 225 -0.58 -5.14 24.32
CA VAL A 225 -0.58 -4.29 23.11
C VAL A 225 0.22 -4.96 22.00
N LEU A 226 -0.19 -4.76 20.74
CA LEU A 226 0.56 -5.20 19.56
C LEU A 226 1.27 -4.02 18.91
N MET A 227 2.42 -4.32 18.30
CA MET A 227 3.20 -3.38 17.49
C MET A 227 3.55 -4.07 16.17
N SER A 228 3.35 -3.39 15.05
CA SER A 228 3.77 -3.83 13.72
C SER A 228 5.07 -3.14 13.32
N VAL A 229 6.02 -3.89 12.77
CA VAL A 229 7.30 -3.39 12.26
C VAL A 229 7.41 -3.75 10.78
N PRO A 230 7.28 -2.78 9.87
CA PRO A 230 7.27 -3.02 8.41
C PRO A 230 8.70 -3.16 7.87
N ALA A 231 9.45 -4.16 8.32
CA ALA A 231 10.88 -4.31 8.00
C ALA A 231 11.13 -4.36 6.48
N VAL A 232 10.28 -5.04 5.70
CA VAL A 232 10.39 -5.11 4.24
C VAL A 232 10.14 -3.74 3.61
N GLY A 233 9.07 -3.06 3.99
CA GLY A 233 8.75 -1.71 3.51
C GLY A 233 9.86 -0.69 3.86
N LEU A 234 10.43 -0.78 5.08
CA LEU A 234 11.56 0.06 5.49
C LEU A 234 12.84 -0.23 4.69
N GLY A 235 13.10 -1.49 4.37
CA GLY A 235 14.22 -1.85 3.49
C GLY A 235 14.05 -1.29 2.07
N LEU A 236 12.85 -1.42 1.53
CA LEU A 236 12.51 -0.92 0.21
C LEU A 236 12.62 0.61 0.11
N ILE A 237 12.01 1.36 1.04
CA ILE A 237 12.04 2.82 1.01
C ILE A 237 13.48 3.35 1.16
N ARG A 238 14.34 2.71 1.98
CA ARG A 238 15.76 3.06 2.07
C ARG A 238 16.48 2.86 0.74
N THR A 239 16.24 1.75 0.07
CA THR A 239 16.86 1.47 -1.25
C THR A 239 16.42 2.49 -2.29
N LEU A 240 15.14 2.83 -2.35
CA LEU A 240 14.61 3.85 -3.24
C LEU A 240 15.14 5.24 -2.88
N ALA A 241 15.20 5.60 -1.60
CA ALA A 241 15.76 6.89 -1.15
C ALA A 241 17.24 7.05 -1.55
N ARG A 242 18.06 6.00 -1.36
CA ARG A 242 19.46 6.02 -1.83
C ARG A 242 19.55 6.22 -3.33
N ARG A 243 18.70 5.54 -4.10
CA ARG A 243 18.64 5.71 -5.55
C ARG A 243 18.28 7.15 -5.94
N LEU A 244 17.19 7.69 -5.37
CA LEU A 244 16.74 9.05 -5.65
C LEU A 244 17.80 10.11 -5.29
N ARG A 245 18.51 9.89 -4.18
CA ARG A 245 19.64 10.75 -3.81
C ARG A 245 20.80 10.68 -4.82
N ALA A 246 21.12 9.51 -5.31
CA ALA A 246 22.26 9.29 -6.20
C ALA A 246 21.98 9.64 -7.67
N GLU A 247 20.78 9.32 -8.15
CA GLU A 247 20.42 9.38 -9.57
C GLU A 247 19.40 10.49 -9.87
N GLY A 248 18.77 11.06 -8.85
CA GLY A 248 17.70 12.04 -8.98
C GLY A 248 16.33 11.41 -9.19
N GLY A 249 15.31 12.26 -9.11
CA GLY A 249 13.92 11.85 -9.28
C GLY A 249 13.08 11.97 -8.02
N ALA A 250 11.86 11.41 -8.07
CA ALA A 250 10.92 11.44 -6.98
C ALA A 250 10.12 10.14 -6.86
N LEU A 251 9.69 9.82 -5.65
CA LEU A 251 8.73 8.78 -5.31
C LEU A 251 7.49 9.42 -4.71
N LEU A 252 6.33 8.93 -5.09
CA LEU A 252 5.05 9.22 -4.45
C LEU A 252 4.47 7.90 -3.92
N ALA A 253 4.34 7.78 -2.59
CA ALA A 253 3.70 6.66 -1.92
C ALA A 253 2.33 7.11 -1.39
N ILE A 254 1.27 6.40 -1.80
CA ILE A 254 -0.12 6.66 -1.41
C ILE A 254 -0.69 5.37 -0.87
N ASP A 255 -1.14 5.40 0.38
CA ASP A 255 -1.64 4.21 1.04
C ASP A 255 -2.47 4.57 2.28
N TYR A 256 -3.23 3.63 2.83
CA TYR A 256 -3.90 3.86 4.10
C TYR A 256 -3.00 3.54 5.29
N GLY A 257 -3.07 4.41 6.30
CA GLY A 257 -2.16 4.28 7.43
C GLY A 257 -2.18 5.45 8.40
N HIS A 258 -1.09 5.57 9.13
CA HIS A 258 -0.95 6.57 10.19
C HIS A 258 0.37 7.35 10.10
N VAL A 259 0.32 8.59 10.61
CA VAL A 259 1.46 9.53 10.59
C VAL A 259 2.16 9.66 11.94
N ARG A 260 1.71 8.92 12.94
CA ARG A 260 2.31 8.88 14.28
C ARG A 260 2.55 7.43 14.67
N PRO A 261 3.68 7.12 15.33
CA PRO A 261 3.89 5.80 15.89
C PRO A 261 2.71 5.41 16.77
N GLY A 262 2.22 4.19 16.59
CA GLY A 262 1.06 3.70 17.32
C GLY A 262 1.18 2.22 17.63
N PHE A 263 0.34 1.78 18.56
CA PHE A 263 0.20 0.38 18.94
C PHE A 263 -1.21 -0.09 18.60
N GLY A 264 -1.33 -1.30 18.12
CA GLY A 264 -2.58 -1.94 17.78
C GLY A 264 -2.39 -3.07 16.77
N ASP A 265 -3.42 -3.91 16.64
CA ASP A 265 -3.45 -4.90 15.56
C ASP A 265 -3.93 -4.22 14.29
N THR A 266 -3.05 -4.06 13.33
CA THR A 266 -3.34 -3.47 12.02
C THR A 266 -3.41 -4.51 10.91
N LEU A 267 -3.09 -5.78 11.21
CA LEU A 267 -3.23 -6.87 10.25
C LEU A 267 -4.70 -7.12 9.95
N GLN A 268 -5.06 -7.13 8.68
CA GLN A 268 -6.42 -7.31 8.20
C GLN A 268 -6.43 -8.38 7.09
N ALA A 269 -7.56 -9.04 6.95
CA ALA A 269 -7.88 -9.88 5.80
C ALA A 269 -9.16 -9.39 5.15
N LEU A 270 -9.16 -9.27 3.82
CA LEU A 270 -10.35 -8.93 3.04
C LEU A 270 -10.65 -10.06 2.04
N SER A 271 -11.94 -10.40 1.93
CA SER A 271 -12.47 -11.29 0.91
C SER A 271 -13.93 -10.90 0.62
N GLY A 272 -14.29 -10.73 -0.66
CA GLY A 272 -15.62 -10.32 -1.07
C GLY A 272 -16.08 -9.00 -0.44
N HIS A 273 -15.21 -7.99 -0.37
CA HIS A 273 -15.47 -6.68 0.26
C HIS A 273 -15.82 -6.73 1.76
N ARG A 274 -15.42 -7.80 2.48
CA ARG A 274 -15.67 -7.99 3.91
C ARG A 274 -14.41 -8.37 4.65
N PHE A 275 -14.31 -7.92 5.90
CA PHE A 275 -13.27 -8.41 6.79
C PHE A 275 -13.44 -9.91 7.06
N ALA A 276 -12.33 -10.64 6.96
CA ALA A 276 -12.22 -12.07 7.22
C ALA A 276 -11.21 -12.32 8.36
N ASP A 277 -11.21 -13.53 8.89
CA ASP A 277 -10.13 -13.98 9.79
C ASP A 277 -8.86 -14.21 8.96
N PRO A 278 -7.74 -13.55 9.29
CA PRO A 278 -6.48 -13.72 8.57
C PRO A 278 -5.97 -15.16 8.47
N LEU A 279 -6.37 -16.03 9.39
CA LEU A 279 -5.91 -17.42 9.46
C LEU A 279 -6.90 -18.45 8.87
N ALA A 280 -8.13 -18.04 8.54
CA ALA A 280 -9.18 -18.97 8.12
C ALA A 280 -8.88 -19.64 6.77
N GLU A 281 -8.50 -18.87 5.77
CA GLU A 281 -8.32 -19.33 4.39
C GLU A 281 -7.01 -18.80 3.78
N PRO A 282 -5.83 -19.31 4.18
CA PRO A 282 -4.53 -18.88 3.66
C PRO A 282 -4.48 -18.89 2.13
N GLY A 283 -4.10 -17.75 1.51
CA GLY A 283 -4.03 -17.58 0.07
C GLY A 283 -5.37 -17.28 -0.61
N ALA A 284 -6.49 -17.24 0.13
CA ALA A 284 -7.81 -16.95 -0.42
C ALA A 284 -8.32 -15.54 -0.09
N ALA A 285 -7.71 -14.84 0.86
CA ALA A 285 -8.01 -13.47 1.23
C ALA A 285 -6.80 -12.55 1.03
N ASP A 286 -7.05 -11.28 0.76
CA ASP A 286 -6.01 -10.27 0.78
C ASP A 286 -5.58 -9.98 2.21
N LEU A 287 -4.28 -9.97 2.46
CA LEU A 287 -3.70 -9.66 3.77
C LEU A 287 -2.98 -8.31 3.69
N THR A 288 -3.45 -7.37 4.48
CA THR A 288 -2.92 -6.02 4.50
C THR A 288 -2.69 -5.51 5.92
N HIS A 289 -1.98 -4.40 6.04
CA HIS A 289 -1.79 -3.70 7.30
C HIS A 289 -1.78 -2.19 7.10
N HIS A 290 -2.05 -1.41 8.16
CA HIS A 290 -1.89 0.05 8.08
C HIS A 290 -0.42 0.44 7.98
N VAL A 291 -0.10 1.28 7.00
CA VAL A 291 1.26 1.75 6.73
C VAL A 291 1.69 2.78 7.77
N ASP A 292 2.88 2.60 8.38
CA ASP A 292 3.52 3.61 9.24
C ASP A 292 4.30 4.61 8.38
N PHE A 293 3.62 5.67 7.94
CA PHE A 293 4.22 6.72 7.12
C PHE A 293 5.31 7.51 7.87
N ALA A 294 5.20 7.62 9.20
CA ALA A 294 6.26 8.24 9.98
C ALA A 294 7.55 7.41 9.98
N ALA A 295 7.44 6.09 10.01
CA ALA A 295 8.60 5.20 9.89
C ALA A 295 9.21 5.24 8.48
N LEU A 296 8.38 5.23 7.42
CA LEU A 296 8.85 5.38 6.04
C LEU A 296 9.59 6.71 5.85
N ALA A 297 9.00 7.83 6.32
CA ALA A 297 9.61 9.16 6.23
C ALA A 297 10.96 9.22 6.94
N ARG A 298 11.05 8.73 8.20
CA ARG A 298 12.32 8.65 8.93
C ARG A 298 13.36 7.79 8.22
N ALA A 299 12.94 6.66 7.65
CA ALA A 299 13.85 5.77 6.94
C ALA A 299 14.41 6.42 5.67
N ALA A 300 13.61 7.17 4.92
CA ALA A 300 14.04 7.91 3.75
C ALA A 300 15.00 9.07 4.12
N LEU A 301 14.66 9.85 5.15
CA LEU A 301 15.52 10.92 5.68
C LEU A 301 16.88 10.40 6.12
N ALA A 302 16.93 9.23 6.79
CA ALA A 302 18.19 8.63 7.25
C ALA A 302 19.13 8.26 6.09
N GLU A 303 18.61 8.07 4.87
CA GLU A 303 19.42 7.82 3.66
C GLU A 303 19.78 9.13 2.92
N GLY A 304 19.41 10.29 3.47
CA GLY A 304 19.75 11.61 2.92
C GLY A 304 18.85 12.06 1.76
N ALA A 305 17.67 11.48 1.59
CA ALA A 305 16.66 11.97 0.66
C ALA A 305 15.87 13.13 1.28
N ALA A 306 15.27 13.98 0.45
CA ALA A 306 14.27 14.93 0.87
C ALA A 306 12.90 14.24 1.04
N VAL A 307 12.15 14.64 2.06
CA VAL A 307 10.83 14.06 2.37
C VAL A 307 9.79 15.17 2.41
N HIS A 308 8.63 14.91 1.79
CA HIS A 308 7.50 15.82 1.66
C HIS A 308 6.25 15.15 2.25
N GLY A 309 5.59 15.80 3.18
CA GLY A 309 4.48 15.21 3.94
C GLY A 309 4.95 14.32 5.10
N PRO A 310 4.19 13.27 5.51
CA PRO A 310 2.94 12.82 4.88
C PRO A 310 1.78 13.79 5.07
N VAL A 311 0.88 13.85 4.07
CA VAL A 311 -0.37 14.61 4.09
C VAL A 311 -1.56 13.68 3.85
N ASP A 312 -2.78 14.15 4.15
CA ASP A 312 -4.00 13.41 3.84
C ASP A 312 -4.24 13.37 2.33
N GLN A 313 -4.71 12.23 1.81
CA GLN A 313 -5.03 12.08 0.37
C GLN A 313 -5.97 13.15 -0.14
N ARG A 314 -6.98 13.52 0.66
CA ARG A 314 -7.92 14.59 0.33
C ARG A 314 -7.20 15.89 0.02
N ASP A 315 -6.32 16.33 0.92
CA ASP A 315 -5.64 17.61 0.79
C ASP A 315 -4.68 17.59 -0.40
N PHE A 316 -3.97 16.49 -0.59
CA PHE A 316 -3.11 16.29 -1.74
C PHE A 316 -3.88 16.37 -3.06
N LEU A 317 -4.98 15.63 -3.21
CA LEU A 317 -5.77 15.63 -4.45
C LEU A 317 -6.38 16.99 -4.75
N PHE A 318 -6.87 17.72 -3.74
CA PHE A 318 -7.37 19.08 -3.94
C PHE A 318 -6.26 20.05 -4.32
N ALA A 319 -5.07 19.94 -3.72
CA ALA A 319 -3.91 20.76 -4.09
C ALA A 319 -3.46 20.49 -5.54
N LEU A 320 -3.63 19.26 -6.05
CA LEU A 320 -3.38 18.92 -7.45
C LEU A 320 -4.51 19.37 -8.40
N GLY A 321 -5.62 19.89 -7.89
CA GLY A 321 -6.70 20.43 -8.71
C GLY A 321 -7.83 19.45 -9.01
N LEU A 322 -8.14 18.49 -8.11
CA LEU A 322 -9.26 17.56 -8.27
C LEU A 322 -10.59 18.29 -8.52
N GLY A 323 -10.90 19.35 -7.76
CA GLY A 323 -12.13 20.13 -7.95
C GLY A 323 -12.27 20.71 -9.36
N PRO A 324 -11.34 21.55 -9.82
CA PRO A 324 -11.35 22.08 -11.18
C PRO A 324 -11.39 21.00 -12.27
N ARG A 325 -10.74 19.82 -12.03
CA ARG A 325 -10.80 18.71 -12.99
C ARG A 325 -12.19 18.10 -13.07
N ALA A 326 -12.83 17.87 -11.93
CA ALA A 326 -14.19 17.34 -11.84
C ALA A 326 -15.19 18.28 -12.56
N GLU A 327 -15.14 19.59 -12.29
CA GLU A 327 -16.01 20.57 -12.96
C GLU A 327 -15.84 20.60 -14.48
N ARG A 328 -14.60 20.48 -14.95
CA ARG A 328 -14.32 20.42 -16.41
C ARG A 328 -14.90 19.16 -17.05
N LEU A 329 -14.89 18.02 -16.35
CA LEU A 329 -15.51 16.79 -16.83
C LEU A 329 -17.04 16.92 -16.84
N LYS A 330 -17.63 17.43 -15.76
CA LYS A 330 -19.08 17.62 -15.64
C LYS A 330 -19.66 18.54 -16.72
N ALA A 331 -18.91 19.57 -17.11
CA ALA A 331 -19.34 20.51 -18.16
C ALA A 331 -19.66 19.83 -19.52
N ARG A 332 -19.20 18.60 -19.75
CA ARG A 332 -19.44 17.81 -20.99
C ARG A 332 -20.13 16.48 -20.73
N ALA A 333 -20.59 16.26 -19.50
CA ALA A 333 -21.16 15.00 -19.05
C ALA A 333 -22.69 15.00 -19.14
N THR A 334 -23.30 13.85 -19.29
CA THR A 334 -24.73 13.66 -19.02
C THR A 334 -24.99 13.77 -17.50
N ALA A 335 -26.25 13.92 -17.10
CA ALA A 335 -26.61 14.00 -15.67
C ALA A 335 -26.09 12.77 -14.88
N ALA A 336 -26.27 11.56 -15.41
CA ALA A 336 -25.78 10.34 -14.78
C ALA A 336 -24.23 10.29 -14.67
N GLN A 337 -23.53 10.78 -15.69
CA GLN A 337 -22.06 10.89 -15.64
C GLN A 337 -21.60 11.94 -14.64
N ALA A 338 -22.32 13.08 -14.54
CA ALA A 338 -22.01 14.12 -13.56
C ALA A 338 -22.18 13.61 -12.12
N GLU A 339 -23.24 12.86 -11.85
CA GLU A 339 -23.47 12.21 -10.55
C GLU A 339 -22.38 11.16 -10.22
N ALA A 340 -21.94 10.39 -11.20
CA ALA A 340 -20.83 9.44 -11.03
C ALA A 340 -19.50 10.17 -10.72
N ILE A 341 -19.24 11.31 -11.35
CA ILE A 341 -18.06 12.16 -11.05
C ILE A 341 -18.12 12.66 -9.62
N ASP A 342 -19.27 13.21 -9.19
CA ASP A 342 -19.45 13.72 -7.82
C ASP A 342 -19.30 12.61 -6.78
N SER A 343 -19.86 11.43 -7.06
CA SER A 343 -19.69 10.24 -6.19
C SER A 343 -18.23 9.83 -6.08
N ALA A 344 -17.48 9.83 -7.19
CA ALA A 344 -16.07 9.49 -7.21
C ALA A 344 -15.23 10.51 -6.40
N VAL A 345 -15.49 11.82 -6.59
CA VAL A 345 -14.83 12.86 -5.79
C VAL A 345 -15.14 12.67 -4.31
N ALA A 346 -16.40 12.47 -3.96
CA ALA A 346 -16.80 12.24 -2.57
C ALA A 346 -16.06 11.03 -1.97
N ARG A 347 -16.00 9.90 -2.68
CA ARG A 347 -15.32 8.69 -2.21
C ARG A 347 -13.82 8.88 -2.02
N LEU A 348 -13.14 9.51 -2.97
CA LEU A 348 -11.68 9.75 -2.90
C LEU A 348 -11.30 10.74 -1.80
N THR A 349 -12.22 11.64 -1.39
CA THR A 349 -11.93 12.75 -0.47
C THR A 349 -12.74 12.70 0.81
N ASP A 350 -13.46 11.61 1.09
CA ASP A 350 -14.21 11.44 2.33
C ASP A 350 -13.29 11.61 3.54
N ALA A 351 -13.60 12.61 4.36
CA ALA A 351 -12.86 12.96 5.58
C ALA A 351 -13.34 12.20 6.84
N GLY A 352 -14.26 11.25 6.69
CA GLY A 352 -14.66 10.35 7.78
C GLY A 352 -13.48 9.53 8.28
N ARG A 353 -13.55 9.05 9.53
CA ARG A 353 -12.44 8.29 10.16
C ARG A 353 -11.97 7.07 9.35
N THR A 354 -12.85 6.49 8.56
CA THR A 354 -12.58 5.34 7.68
C THR A 354 -12.69 5.71 6.20
N GLY A 355 -12.86 7.02 5.90
CA GLY A 355 -12.95 7.52 4.54
C GLY A 355 -11.59 7.60 3.86
N MET A 356 -11.54 7.40 2.55
CA MET A 356 -10.28 7.39 1.81
C MET A 356 -9.51 8.71 1.94
N GLY A 357 -10.22 9.84 2.03
CA GLY A 357 -9.60 11.17 2.07
C GLY A 357 -8.74 11.42 3.31
N SER A 358 -9.10 10.83 4.47
CA SER A 358 -8.37 11.01 5.72
C SER A 358 -7.62 9.76 6.18
N LEU A 359 -8.09 8.56 5.81
CA LEU A 359 -7.40 7.31 6.14
C LEU A 359 -6.13 7.14 5.28
N PHE A 360 -6.22 7.47 4.00
CA PHE A 360 -5.09 7.42 3.08
C PHE A 360 -4.17 8.62 3.28
N LYS A 361 -2.88 8.36 3.20
CA LYS A 361 -1.81 9.34 3.32
C LYS A 361 -0.97 9.34 2.06
N VAL A 362 -0.36 10.48 1.80
CA VAL A 362 0.55 10.68 0.68
C VAL A 362 1.90 11.13 1.21
N LEU A 363 2.94 10.41 0.84
CA LEU A 363 4.34 10.69 1.17
C LEU A 363 5.12 10.90 -0.12
N GLY A 364 5.77 12.05 -0.25
CA GLY A 364 6.75 12.31 -1.28
C GLY A 364 8.17 12.07 -0.78
N VAL A 365 9.01 11.45 -1.60
CA VAL A 365 10.46 11.32 -1.35
C VAL A 365 11.18 11.73 -2.62
N SER A 366 12.23 12.56 -2.51
CA SER A 366 12.98 13.02 -3.68
C SER A 366 14.47 13.10 -3.43
N GLY A 367 15.23 13.26 -4.51
CA GLY A 367 16.62 13.73 -4.39
C GLY A 367 16.66 15.08 -3.64
N PRO A 368 17.71 15.35 -2.84
CA PRO A 368 17.74 16.54 -1.97
C PRO A 368 17.72 17.87 -2.74
N ASP A 369 18.16 17.86 -4.00
CA ASP A 369 18.28 19.07 -4.83
C ASP A 369 17.03 19.35 -5.69
N LEU A 370 15.97 18.54 -5.57
CA LEU A 370 14.81 18.67 -6.47
C LEU A 370 13.88 19.85 -6.10
N GLY A 371 13.92 20.31 -4.86
CA GLY A 371 13.01 21.32 -4.34
C GLY A 371 11.64 20.75 -3.90
N PRO A 372 10.70 21.64 -3.51
CA PRO A 372 9.39 21.23 -3.03
C PRO A 372 8.61 20.47 -4.11
N LEU A 373 8.00 19.36 -3.71
CA LEU A 373 7.09 18.60 -4.59
C LEU A 373 5.68 19.21 -4.55
N PRO A 374 4.95 19.28 -5.70
CA PRO A 374 3.59 19.80 -5.71
C PRO A 374 2.63 18.90 -4.92
N GLY A 375 1.61 19.51 -4.32
CA GLY A 375 0.62 18.81 -3.50
C GLY A 375 0.98 18.72 -2.02
N PHE A 376 2.18 19.14 -1.63
CA PHE A 376 2.61 19.22 -0.24
C PHE A 376 2.71 20.69 0.19
N PRO A 377 2.25 21.03 1.41
CA PRO A 377 2.49 22.37 1.94
C PRO A 377 4.00 22.62 2.04
N ASP A 378 4.40 23.87 1.89
CA ASP A 378 5.76 24.29 2.17
C ASP A 378 6.10 23.95 3.63
N ALA A 379 7.21 23.25 3.84
CA ALA A 379 7.67 22.81 5.16
C ALA A 379 8.29 23.97 5.94
#